data_2e294253b0b2ffbad8d5f1c49d091550
#
_entry.id   2e294253b0b2ffbad8d5f1c49d091550
#
_cell.length_a   1.000
_cell.length_b   1.000
_cell.length_c   1.000
_cell.angle_alpha   90.00
_cell.angle_beta   90.00
_cell.angle_gamma   90.00
#
_symmetry.space_group_name_H-M   'P 1'
#
loop_
_entity.id
_entity.type
_entity.pdbx_description
1 polymer ?
#
loop_
_entity_poly.entity_id
_entity_poly.type
_entity_poly.pdbx_seq_one_letter_code
_entity_poly.pdbx_strand_id
1 'polypeptide(L)'
;DFARAKETAETFFIVQTPSMADGNFDNKYLKSAFESILPHVKDKYHIFSIVSTVTPSSLENEILPIIKRITGKDTGNFGLCYNPSFIALGDVIRNIFYPDMILIGESDTKAGNILEEIHKKVYKNNAPIMRTNIINAEIAKIALNAYITMKINFGNLIGEICEKVKGGNADEVARIIGTDSRIGRKYLSAGTAYGGPCFPRDAIAF
;
A
#
# COMPACT_ATOMS: atom_id res chain seq x y z
N ASP A 1 14.85 19.83 5.43
CA ASP A 1 15.75 20.46 4.44
C ASP A 1 15.94 19.50 3.27
N PHE A 2 15.30 19.76 2.14
CA PHE A 2 15.34 18.90 0.94
C PHE A 2 16.76 18.80 0.33
N ALA A 3 17.61 19.79 0.56
CA ALA A 3 18.99 19.76 0.07
C ALA A 3 19.81 18.59 0.64
N ARG A 4 19.44 18.05 1.80
CA ARG A 4 20.09 16.87 2.38
C ARG A 4 19.81 15.57 1.63
N ALA A 5 18.80 15.52 0.77
CA ALA A 5 18.55 14.35 -0.07
C ALA A 5 19.75 13.96 -0.94
N LYS A 6 20.62 14.94 -1.30
CA LYS A 6 21.88 14.68 -2.01
C LYS A 6 22.87 13.79 -1.21
N GLU A 7 22.74 13.73 0.11
CA GLU A 7 23.61 12.96 1.00
C GLU A 7 23.17 11.49 1.12
N THR A 8 21.96 11.15 0.63
CA THR A 8 21.36 9.82 0.71
C THR A 8 21.29 9.14 -0.67
N ALA A 9 21.10 7.82 -0.68
CA ALA A 9 20.90 7.05 -1.88
C ALA A 9 19.40 6.88 -2.22
N GLU A 10 18.52 7.14 -1.25
CA GLU A 10 17.09 6.91 -1.36
C GLU A 10 16.27 7.95 -0.60
N THR A 11 15.06 8.20 -1.08
CA THR A 11 14.05 9.04 -0.44
C THR A 11 12.72 8.30 -0.36
N PHE A 12 12.18 8.18 0.86
CA PHE A 12 10.83 7.67 1.10
C PHE A 12 9.81 8.81 1.09
N PHE A 13 8.77 8.67 0.27
CA PHE A 13 7.66 9.61 0.18
C PHE A 13 6.47 9.11 0.99
N ILE A 14 6.21 9.77 2.12
CA ILE A 14 5.13 9.46 3.05
C ILE A 14 4.31 10.74 3.24
N VAL A 15 3.47 11.03 2.26
CA VAL A 15 2.65 12.24 2.22
C VAL A 15 1.17 11.88 2.07
N GLN A 16 0.30 12.82 2.37
CA GLN A 16 -1.14 12.61 2.20
C GLN A 16 -1.53 12.54 0.72
N THR A 17 -2.47 11.66 0.41
CA THR A 17 -3.12 11.53 -0.90
C THR A 17 -4.63 11.57 -0.68
N PRO A 18 -5.24 12.77 -0.51
CA PRO A 18 -6.66 12.91 -0.18
C PRO A 18 -7.54 12.38 -1.32
N SER A 19 -8.74 11.90 -0.98
CA SER A 19 -9.71 11.45 -1.98
C SER A 19 -10.30 12.63 -2.75
N MET A 20 -10.52 12.44 -4.03
CA MET A 20 -11.26 13.32 -4.90
C MET A 20 -12.74 12.89 -5.00
N ALA A 21 -13.59 13.75 -5.57
CA ALA A 21 -15.03 13.47 -5.71
C ALA A 21 -15.33 12.30 -6.65
N ASP A 22 -14.42 11.98 -7.57
CA ASP A 22 -14.51 10.87 -8.53
C ASP A 22 -14.01 9.53 -7.97
N GLY A 23 -13.57 9.50 -6.70
CA GLY A 23 -13.00 8.32 -6.04
C GLY A 23 -11.49 8.17 -6.20
N ASN A 24 -10.86 8.88 -7.12
CA ASN A 24 -9.40 8.87 -7.27
C ASN A 24 -8.70 9.57 -6.08
N PHE A 25 -7.38 9.42 -6.02
CA PHE A 25 -6.55 10.12 -5.04
C PHE A 25 -5.85 11.33 -5.66
N ASP A 26 -5.88 12.45 -4.93
CA ASP A 26 -5.16 13.66 -5.31
C ASP A 26 -3.68 13.54 -4.92
N ASN A 27 -2.82 13.39 -5.91
CA ASN A 27 -1.37 13.25 -5.73
C ASN A 27 -0.64 14.60 -5.63
N LYS A 28 -1.32 15.72 -5.39
CA LYS A 28 -0.71 17.07 -5.38
C LYS A 28 0.46 17.18 -4.39
N TYR A 29 0.34 16.62 -3.20
CA TYR A 29 1.42 16.67 -2.21
C TYR A 29 2.58 15.79 -2.61
N LEU A 30 2.33 14.65 -3.23
CA LEU A 30 3.36 13.77 -3.77
C LEU A 30 4.11 14.46 -4.91
N LYS A 31 3.39 15.06 -5.86
CA LYS A 31 3.98 15.85 -6.95
C LYS A 31 4.84 17.00 -6.45
N SER A 32 4.34 17.78 -5.50
CA SER A 32 5.08 18.89 -4.89
C SER A 32 6.35 18.42 -4.16
N ALA A 33 6.28 17.27 -3.46
CA ALA A 33 7.45 16.70 -2.81
C ALA A 33 8.53 16.27 -3.83
N PHE A 34 8.12 15.64 -4.94
CA PHE A 34 9.04 15.32 -6.03
C PHE A 34 9.68 16.57 -6.63
N GLU A 35 8.89 17.59 -6.95
CA GLU A 35 9.41 18.86 -7.50
C GLU A 35 10.41 19.54 -6.56
N SER A 36 10.22 19.39 -5.24
CA SER A 36 11.14 19.95 -4.25
C SER A 36 12.45 19.18 -4.10
N ILE A 37 12.44 17.86 -4.30
CA ILE A 37 13.61 16.98 -4.08
C ILE A 37 14.45 16.80 -5.33
N LEU A 38 13.81 16.63 -6.48
CA LEU A 38 14.48 16.29 -7.75
C LEU A 38 15.65 17.22 -8.11
N PRO A 39 15.58 18.57 -7.94
CA PRO A 39 16.71 19.45 -8.23
C PRO A 39 17.98 19.13 -7.46
N HIS A 40 17.87 18.52 -6.27
CA HIS A 40 18.99 18.21 -5.39
C HIS A 40 19.65 16.85 -5.68
N VAL A 41 18.97 15.95 -6.38
CA VAL A 41 19.43 14.56 -6.61
C VAL A 41 19.59 14.18 -8.08
N LYS A 42 19.31 15.10 -9.01
CA LYS A 42 19.30 14.86 -10.45
C LYS A 42 20.64 14.37 -11.03
N ASP A 43 21.77 14.67 -10.37
CA ASP A 43 23.12 14.40 -10.91
C ASP A 43 23.66 13.02 -10.54
N LYS A 44 22.92 12.22 -9.75
CA LYS A 44 23.31 10.87 -9.35
C LYS A 44 22.17 9.87 -9.52
N TYR A 45 22.49 8.57 -9.45
CA TYR A 45 21.45 7.55 -9.30
C TYR A 45 20.84 7.69 -7.91
N HIS A 46 19.52 7.84 -7.86
CA HIS A 46 18.76 8.01 -6.62
C HIS A 46 17.50 7.16 -6.68
N ILE A 47 17.09 6.59 -5.55
CA ILE A 47 15.87 5.79 -5.46
C ILE A 47 14.76 6.62 -4.84
N PHE A 48 13.61 6.61 -5.47
CA PHE A 48 12.39 7.23 -4.99
C PHE A 48 11.40 6.14 -4.60
N SER A 49 11.19 5.95 -3.29
CA SER A 49 10.26 4.98 -2.74
C SER A 49 8.97 5.64 -2.27
N ILE A 50 7.87 5.34 -2.93
CA ILE A 50 6.55 5.88 -2.60
C ILE A 50 5.85 4.91 -1.65
N VAL A 51 5.58 5.38 -0.42
CA VAL A 51 4.84 4.65 0.61
C VAL A 51 3.37 5.06 0.64
N SER A 52 3.08 6.30 0.27
CA SER A 52 1.71 6.83 0.18
C SER A 52 0.85 6.00 -0.74
N THR A 53 -0.39 5.72 -0.34
CA THR A 53 -1.34 4.99 -1.20
C THR A 53 -1.77 5.87 -2.37
N VAL A 54 -1.68 5.34 -3.57
CA VAL A 54 -2.07 5.99 -4.83
C VAL A 54 -3.05 5.10 -5.60
N THR A 55 -3.80 5.68 -6.54
CA THR A 55 -4.61 4.90 -7.47
C THR A 55 -3.75 4.25 -8.55
N PRO A 56 -4.17 3.12 -9.13
CA PRO A 56 -3.42 2.44 -10.19
C PRO A 56 -3.04 3.38 -11.35
N SER A 57 -1.83 3.21 -11.86
CA SER A 57 -1.21 4.05 -12.90
C SER A 57 -0.77 5.46 -12.47
N SER A 58 -0.91 5.83 -11.17
CA SER A 58 -0.51 7.16 -10.70
C SER A 58 1.00 7.42 -10.87
N LEU A 59 1.84 6.43 -10.60
CA LEU A 59 3.28 6.63 -10.71
C LEU A 59 3.71 6.79 -12.17
N GLU A 60 3.14 6.01 -13.08
CA GLU A 60 3.45 6.09 -14.50
C GLU A 60 2.94 7.38 -15.13
N ASN A 61 1.68 7.75 -14.84
CA ASN A 61 1.02 8.86 -15.53
C ASN A 61 1.31 10.22 -14.90
N GLU A 62 1.62 10.31 -13.61
CA GLU A 62 1.77 11.57 -12.91
C GLU A 62 3.19 11.82 -12.39
N ILE A 63 3.86 10.79 -11.82
CA ILE A 63 5.15 10.96 -11.17
C ILE A 63 6.30 10.83 -12.15
N LEU A 64 6.30 9.79 -12.98
CA LEU A 64 7.35 9.56 -13.96
C LEU A 64 7.54 10.74 -14.94
N PRO A 65 6.49 11.39 -15.45
CA PRO A 65 6.65 12.60 -16.27
C PRO A 65 7.33 13.76 -15.53
N ILE A 66 7.08 13.93 -14.24
CA ILE A 66 7.72 14.97 -13.42
C ILE A 66 9.22 14.68 -13.30
N ILE A 67 9.58 13.43 -13.00
CA ILE A 67 10.99 13.02 -12.90
C ILE A 67 11.70 13.29 -14.23
N LYS A 68 11.15 12.84 -15.34
CA LYS A 68 11.72 13.04 -16.68
C LYS A 68 11.86 14.53 -17.02
N ARG A 69 10.85 15.34 -16.75
CA ARG A 69 10.86 16.78 -17.02
C ARG A 69 11.97 17.52 -16.28
N ILE A 70 12.18 17.18 -14.98
CA ILE A 70 13.13 17.92 -14.12
C ILE A 70 14.55 17.40 -14.27
N THR A 71 14.73 16.09 -14.41
CA THR A 71 16.06 15.46 -14.42
C THR A 71 16.60 15.24 -15.84
N GLY A 72 15.75 15.21 -16.85
CA GLY A 72 16.11 14.79 -18.21
C GLY A 72 16.46 13.30 -18.33
N LYS A 73 16.17 12.50 -17.29
CA LYS A 73 16.57 11.08 -17.20
C LYS A 73 15.38 10.16 -17.50
N ASP A 74 15.66 9.06 -18.16
CA ASP A 74 14.76 7.93 -18.31
C ASP A 74 14.95 6.89 -17.20
N THR A 75 13.98 5.98 -17.10
CA THR A 75 14.05 4.80 -16.23
C THR A 75 15.38 4.05 -16.44
N GLY A 76 15.97 3.56 -15.34
CA GLY A 76 17.32 2.97 -15.34
C GLY A 76 18.43 3.95 -14.94
N ASN A 77 18.22 5.26 -15.08
CA ASN A 77 19.12 6.29 -14.55
C ASN A 77 18.71 6.79 -13.16
N PHE A 78 17.58 6.35 -12.67
CA PHE A 78 17.06 6.47 -11.30
C PHE A 78 16.23 5.22 -10.99
N GLY A 79 16.02 4.94 -9.69
CA GLY A 79 15.10 3.92 -9.24
C GLY A 79 13.75 4.53 -8.85
N LEU A 80 12.64 3.97 -9.32
CA LEU A 80 11.30 4.32 -8.84
C LEU A 80 10.68 3.05 -8.25
N CYS A 81 10.29 3.12 -6.97
CA CYS A 81 9.65 2.01 -6.28
C CYS A 81 8.32 2.45 -5.67
N TYR A 82 7.33 1.58 -5.75
CA TYR A 82 6.11 1.67 -4.95
C TYR A 82 6.21 0.67 -3.80
N ASN A 83 6.24 1.17 -2.58
CA ASN A 83 6.43 0.34 -1.38
C ASN A 83 5.40 0.69 -0.31
N PRO A 84 4.11 0.36 -0.55
CA PRO A 84 3.03 0.72 0.36
C PRO A 84 3.11 -0.07 1.65
N SER A 85 2.74 0.57 2.77
CA SER A 85 2.62 -0.11 4.05
C SER A 85 1.27 -0.82 4.21
N PHE A 86 1.27 -1.95 4.93
CA PHE A 86 0.07 -2.70 5.31
C PHE A 86 -0.08 -2.67 6.84
N ILE A 87 -0.37 -1.48 7.36
CA ILE A 87 -0.43 -1.21 8.80
C ILE A 87 -1.88 -1.20 9.27
N ALA A 88 -2.18 -1.98 10.31
CA ALA A 88 -3.45 -1.90 11.02
C ALA A 88 -3.40 -0.81 12.10
N LEU A 89 -4.41 0.07 12.15
CA LEU A 89 -4.54 1.06 13.21
C LEU A 89 -4.71 0.34 14.56
N GLY A 90 -3.98 0.80 15.56
CA GLY A 90 -3.93 0.17 16.89
C GLY A 90 -2.67 -0.68 17.14
N ASP A 91 -1.99 -1.16 16.09
CA ASP A 91 -0.77 -1.96 16.22
C ASP A 91 0.35 -1.50 15.26
N VAL A 92 0.44 -0.18 15.07
CA VAL A 92 1.29 0.46 14.05
C VAL A 92 2.76 0.05 14.20
N ILE A 93 3.33 0.21 15.41
CA ILE A 93 4.75 -0.08 15.65
C ILE A 93 5.09 -1.54 15.39
N ARG A 94 4.22 -2.46 15.85
CA ARG A 94 4.40 -3.88 15.58
C ARG A 94 4.33 -4.20 14.11
N ASN A 95 3.34 -3.66 13.38
CA ASN A 95 3.20 -3.91 11.95
C ASN A 95 4.36 -3.33 11.13
N ILE A 96 5.04 -2.29 11.62
CA ILE A 96 6.27 -1.78 10.98
C ILE A 96 7.42 -2.78 11.14
N PHE A 97 7.63 -3.34 12.33
CA PHE A 97 8.78 -4.22 12.57
C PHE A 97 8.51 -5.70 12.26
N TYR A 98 7.24 -6.11 12.25
CA TYR A 98 6.80 -7.50 12.02
C TYR A 98 5.66 -7.53 10.99
N PRO A 99 5.88 -7.06 9.75
CA PRO A 99 4.83 -7.09 8.72
C PRO A 99 4.47 -8.52 8.33
N ASP A 100 3.23 -8.75 7.89
CA ASP A 100 2.81 -10.03 7.29
C ASP A 100 3.46 -10.25 5.92
N MET A 101 3.72 -9.17 5.17
CA MET A 101 4.43 -9.15 3.89
C MET A 101 5.02 -7.77 3.60
N ILE A 102 5.99 -7.73 2.71
CA ILE A 102 6.56 -6.51 2.14
C ILE A 102 6.27 -6.51 0.65
N LEU A 103 5.69 -5.43 0.13
CA LEU A 103 5.40 -5.30 -1.30
C LEU A 103 6.33 -4.25 -1.91
N ILE A 104 7.03 -4.62 -2.98
CA ILE A 104 7.90 -3.74 -3.75
C ILE A 104 7.48 -3.80 -5.21
N GLY A 105 6.86 -2.73 -5.68
CA GLY A 105 6.70 -2.45 -7.11
C GLY A 105 7.93 -1.70 -7.59
N GLU A 106 8.66 -2.22 -8.57
CA GLU A 106 9.95 -1.67 -8.97
C GLU A 106 9.99 -1.28 -10.44
N SER A 107 10.66 -0.16 -10.76
CA SER A 107 10.93 0.25 -12.13
C SER A 107 12.07 -0.56 -12.77
N ASP A 108 13.00 -1.04 -11.95
CA ASP A 108 14.14 -1.85 -12.34
C ASP A 108 14.65 -2.69 -11.16
N THR A 109 15.31 -3.80 -11.48
CA THR A 109 15.79 -4.77 -10.50
C THR A 109 16.83 -4.19 -9.54
N LYS A 110 17.62 -3.19 -9.96
CA LYS A 110 18.65 -2.56 -9.12
C LYS A 110 17.98 -1.79 -7.98
N ALA A 111 16.94 -1.01 -8.27
CA ALA A 111 16.16 -0.28 -7.27
C ALA A 111 15.51 -1.24 -6.27
N GLY A 112 14.85 -2.30 -6.78
CA GLY A 112 14.24 -3.30 -5.94
C GLY A 112 15.23 -4.04 -5.03
N ASN A 113 16.42 -4.38 -5.51
CA ASN A 113 17.46 -5.04 -4.70
C ASN A 113 17.92 -4.15 -3.53
N ILE A 114 18.15 -2.87 -3.79
CA ILE A 114 18.58 -1.92 -2.75
C ILE A 114 17.49 -1.76 -1.69
N LEU A 115 16.24 -1.58 -2.12
CA LEU A 115 15.10 -1.44 -1.20
C LEU A 115 14.88 -2.73 -0.38
N GLU A 116 15.00 -3.91 -0.99
CA GLU A 116 14.94 -5.19 -0.30
C GLU A 116 16.00 -5.31 0.79
N GLU A 117 17.24 -4.92 0.52
CA GLU A 117 18.33 -4.95 1.50
C GLU A 117 18.11 -3.97 2.67
N ILE A 118 17.47 -2.82 2.41
CA ILE A 118 17.07 -1.89 3.48
C ILE A 118 16.03 -2.56 4.37
N HIS A 119 15.00 -3.18 3.78
CA HIS A 119 13.94 -3.83 4.51
C HIS A 119 14.44 -5.01 5.36
N LYS A 120 15.34 -5.84 4.85
CA LYS A 120 15.96 -6.93 5.60
C LYS A 120 16.69 -6.46 6.86
N LYS A 121 17.19 -5.22 6.88
CA LYS A 121 17.84 -4.64 8.06
C LYS A 121 16.86 -4.05 9.08
N VAL A 122 15.69 -3.62 8.63
CA VAL A 122 14.68 -2.95 9.46
C VAL A 122 13.71 -3.94 10.09
N TYR A 123 13.24 -4.92 9.32
CA TYR A 123 12.22 -5.86 9.78
C TYR A 123 12.83 -6.96 10.67
N LYS A 124 12.05 -7.36 11.68
CA LYS A 124 12.47 -8.30 12.73
C LYS A 124 11.90 -9.71 12.55
N ASN A 125 11.19 -9.93 11.45
CA ASN A 125 10.67 -11.23 11.05
C ASN A 125 11.08 -11.56 9.61
N ASN A 126 10.91 -12.82 9.22
CA ASN A 126 11.17 -13.28 7.87
C ASN A 126 9.93 -13.12 6.99
N ALA A 127 9.33 -11.92 6.98
CA ALA A 127 8.19 -11.63 6.13
C ALA A 127 8.54 -11.84 4.65
N PRO A 128 7.66 -12.47 3.86
CA PRO A 128 7.90 -12.63 2.43
C PRO A 128 7.98 -11.26 1.75
N ILE A 129 9.00 -11.07 0.93
CA ILE A 129 9.16 -9.88 0.10
C ILE A 129 8.59 -10.20 -1.29
N MET A 130 7.49 -9.55 -1.62
CA MET A 130 6.79 -9.69 -2.90
C MET A 130 7.27 -8.60 -3.85
N ARG A 131 7.99 -8.99 -4.89
CA ARG A 131 8.52 -8.07 -5.91
C ARG A 131 7.72 -8.20 -7.19
N THR A 132 7.37 -7.07 -7.77
CA THR A 132 6.59 -6.99 -9.01
C THR A 132 6.81 -5.64 -9.71
N ASN A 133 6.19 -5.41 -10.86
CA ASN A 133 6.15 -4.07 -11.44
C ASN A 133 5.27 -3.11 -10.64
N ILE A 134 5.44 -1.82 -10.87
CA ILE A 134 4.76 -0.76 -10.13
C ILE A 134 3.24 -0.89 -10.21
N ILE A 135 2.69 -1.10 -11.42
CA ILE A 135 1.23 -1.15 -11.63
C ILE A 135 0.57 -2.30 -10.86
N ASN A 136 1.20 -3.48 -10.83
CA ASN A 136 0.68 -4.61 -10.07
C ASN A 136 0.71 -4.33 -8.56
N ALA A 137 1.74 -3.62 -8.07
CA ALA A 137 1.82 -3.24 -6.68
C ALA A 137 0.77 -2.19 -6.29
N GLU A 138 0.50 -1.21 -7.16
CA GLU A 138 -0.57 -0.23 -6.96
C GLU A 138 -1.95 -0.92 -6.87
N ILE A 139 -2.25 -1.83 -7.80
CA ILE A 139 -3.49 -2.61 -7.80
C ILE A 139 -3.57 -3.47 -6.54
N ALA A 140 -2.51 -4.22 -6.20
CA ALA A 140 -2.50 -5.13 -5.07
C ALA A 140 -2.73 -4.41 -3.73
N LYS A 141 -2.21 -3.19 -3.58
CA LYS A 141 -2.43 -2.37 -2.38
C LYS A 141 -3.89 -2.07 -2.14
N ILE A 142 -4.61 -1.63 -3.16
CA ILE A 142 -6.03 -1.26 -3.05
C ILE A 142 -6.90 -2.52 -2.98
N ALA A 143 -6.61 -3.52 -3.81
CA ALA A 143 -7.34 -4.78 -3.86
C ALA A 143 -7.36 -5.51 -2.51
N LEU A 144 -6.27 -5.47 -1.74
CA LEU A 144 -6.23 -6.08 -0.41
C LEU A 144 -7.27 -5.45 0.52
N ASN A 145 -7.35 -4.13 0.58
CA ASN A 145 -8.32 -3.44 1.42
C ASN A 145 -9.76 -3.68 0.93
N ALA A 146 -10.00 -3.64 -0.38
CA ALA A 146 -11.30 -3.97 -0.96
C ALA A 146 -11.73 -5.40 -0.62
N TYR A 147 -10.81 -6.38 -0.69
CA TYR A 147 -11.11 -7.76 -0.31
C TYR A 147 -11.43 -7.92 1.17
N ILE A 148 -10.72 -7.19 2.06
CA ILE A 148 -11.04 -7.18 3.49
C ILE A 148 -12.46 -6.66 3.73
N THR A 149 -12.85 -5.57 3.06
CA THR A 149 -14.23 -5.03 3.20
C THR A 149 -15.29 -6.02 2.70
N MET A 150 -15.02 -6.79 1.65
CA MET A 150 -15.89 -7.88 1.20
C MET A 150 -16.05 -8.95 2.29
N LYS A 151 -14.97 -9.36 2.96
CA LYS A 151 -15.04 -10.35 4.06
C LYS A 151 -15.86 -9.83 5.23
N ILE A 152 -15.72 -8.56 5.61
CA ILE A 152 -16.51 -7.94 6.67
C ILE A 152 -17.99 -7.92 6.30
N ASN A 153 -18.33 -7.51 5.08
CA ASN A 153 -19.70 -7.51 4.57
C ASN A 153 -20.30 -8.93 4.56
N PHE A 154 -19.51 -9.93 4.14
CA PHE A 154 -19.96 -11.31 4.17
C PHE A 154 -20.19 -11.83 5.59
N GLY A 155 -19.31 -11.45 6.54
CA GLY A 155 -19.51 -11.73 7.96
C GLY A 155 -20.82 -11.13 8.49
N ASN A 156 -21.14 -9.89 8.13
CA ASN A 156 -22.41 -9.24 8.50
C ASN A 156 -23.62 -9.93 7.88
N LEU A 157 -23.53 -10.38 6.61
CA LEU A 157 -24.58 -11.15 5.97
C LEU A 157 -24.86 -12.48 6.72
N ILE A 158 -23.82 -13.16 7.19
CA ILE A 158 -23.99 -14.36 8.05
C ILE A 158 -24.73 -13.97 9.33
N GLY A 159 -24.39 -12.81 9.94
CA GLY A 159 -25.11 -12.28 11.10
C GLY A 159 -26.60 -12.14 10.85
N GLU A 160 -26.96 -11.41 9.79
CA GLU A 160 -28.37 -11.20 9.41
C GLU A 160 -29.16 -12.50 9.17
N ILE A 161 -28.51 -13.51 8.60
CA ILE A 161 -29.14 -14.82 8.39
C ILE A 161 -29.36 -15.51 9.73
N CYS A 162 -28.35 -15.52 10.61
CA CYS A 162 -28.42 -16.17 11.92
C CYS A 162 -29.48 -15.54 12.83
N GLU A 163 -29.68 -14.23 12.76
CA GLU A 163 -30.75 -13.52 13.50
C GLU A 163 -32.17 -13.98 13.07
N LYS A 164 -32.33 -14.40 11.83
CA LYS A 164 -33.64 -14.84 11.28
C LYS A 164 -33.88 -16.33 11.46
N VAL A 165 -32.89 -17.12 11.83
CA VAL A 165 -32.98 -18.59 11.96
C VAL A 165 -32.83 -18.99 13.42
N LYS A 166 -33.85 -19.65 13.97
CA LYS A 166 -33.83 -20.12 15.36
C LYS A 166 -32.64 -21.05 15.61
N GLY A 167 -31.81 -20.69 16.58
CA GLY A 167 -30.59 -21.44 16.93
C GLY A 167 -29.36 -21.07 16.09
N GLY A 168 -29.48 -20.11 15.17
CA GLY A 168 -28.34 -19.57 14.42
C GLY A 168 -27.34 -18.84 15.35
N ASN A 169 -26.04 -19.06 15.12
CA ASN A 169 -24.94 -18.39 15.82
C ASN A 169 -23.91 -17.96 14.79
N ALA A 170 -23.82 -16.66 14.55
CA ALA A 170 -22.95 -16.10 13.51
C ALA A 170 -21.45 -16.36 13.77
N ASP A 171 -21.02 -16.30 15.03
CA ASP A 171 -19.61 -16.55 15.38
C ASP A 171 -19.24 -18.01 15.16
N GLU A 172 -20.14 -18.93 15.46
CA GLU A 172 -19.90 -20.34 15.21
C GLU A 172 -19.86 -20.67 13.71
N VAL A 173 -20.79 -20.15 12.94
CA VAL A 173 -20.78 -20.29 11.47
C VAL A 173 -19.50 -19.71 10.88
N ALA A 174 -19.13 -18.50 11.27
CA ALA A 174 -17.90 -17.86 10.80
C ALA A 174 -16.63 -18.62 11.22
N ARG A 175 -16.62 -19.24 12.43
CA ARG A 175 -15.54 -20.10 12.89
C ARG A 175 -15.44 -21.36 12.03
N ILE A 176 -16.57 -22.01 11.73
CA ILE A 176 -16.62 -23.24 10.93
C ILE A 176 -16.08 -22.97 9.53
N ILE A 177 -16.65 -22.01 8.80
CA ILE A 177 -16.20 -21.72 7.43
C ILE A 177 -14.78 -21.15 7.40
N GLY A 178 -14.38 -20.37 8.40
CA GLY A 178 -13.05 -19.81 8.53
C GLY A 178 -11.96 -20.86 8.87
N THR A 179 -12.34 -22.08 9.20
CA THR A 179 -11.40 -23.21 9.38
C THR A 179 -10.91 -23.74 8.02
N ASP A 180 -11.69 -23.55 6.95
CA ASP A 180 -11.23 -23.85 5.60
C ASP A 180 -10.07 -22.91 5.22
N SER A 181 -8.92 -23.48 4.86
CA SER A 181 -7.70 -22.74 4.52
C SER A 181 -7.88 -21.81 3.30
N ARG A 182 -8.85 -22.08 2.44
CA ARG A 182 -9.19 -21.22 1.29
C ARG A 182 -9.87 -19.92 1.72
N ILE A 183 -10.45 -19.86 2.92
CA ILE A 183 -11.23 -18.74 3.43
C ILE A 183 -10.48 -18.00 4.54
N GLY A 184 -10.10 -18.72 5.61
CA GLY A 184 -9.47 -18.16 6.80
C GLY A 184 -10.41 -17.31 7.66
N ARG A 185 -10.18 -17.29 8.97
CA ARG A 185 -11.07 -16.64 9.96
C ARG A 185 -10.97 -15.11 10.02
N LYS A 186 -9.80 -14.54 9.70
CA LYS A 186 -9.55 -13.08 9.81
C LYS A 186 -10.62 -12.29 9.05
N TYR A 187 -11.17 -11.25 9.68
CA TYR A 187 -12.20 -10.33 9.15
C TYR A 187 -13.58 -10.97 8.85
N LEU A 188 -13.81 -12.18 9.32
CA LEU A 188 -15.06 -12.91 9.09
C LEU A 188 -15.91 -12.93 10.37
N SER A 189 -16.24 -11.77 10.92
CA SER A 189 -17.09 -11.62 12.11
C SER A 189 -18.24 -10.69 11.79
N ALA A 190 -19.44 -11.06 12.24
CA ALA A 190 -20.59 -10.18 12.22
C ALA A 190 -20.43 -9.07 13.26
N GLY A 191 -20.92 -7.88 12.97
CA GLY A 191 -20.86 -6.71 13.85
C GLY A 191 -21.19 -5.42 13.11
N THR A 192 -20.49 -4.35 13.46
CA THR A 192 -20.63 -3.06 12.77
C THR A 192 -20.03 -3.11 11.37
N ALA A 193 -20.54 -2.26 10.47
CA ALA A 193 -19.96 -2.08 9.13
C ALA A 193 -18.49 -1.63 9.23
N TYR A 194 -17.73 -1.89 8.18
CA TYR A 194 -16.37 -1.37 8.10
C TYR A 194 -16.36 0.16 8.07
N GLY A 195 -15.27 0.73 8.61
CA GLY A 195 -15.10 2.17 8.69
C GLY A 195 -13.62 2.54 8.72
N GLY A 196 -13.32 3.68 9.34
CA GLY A 196 -11.96 4.22 9.43
C GLY A 196 -11.54 4.97 8.16
N PRO A 197 -10.31 5.52 8.14
CA PRO A 197 -9.85 6.40 7.06
C PRO A 197 -9.47 5.66 5.77
N CYS A 198 -9.20 4.34 5.82
CA CYS A 198 -8.65 3.59 4.69
C CYS A 198 -9.71 2.77 3.95
N PHE A 199 -10.47 1.93 4.63
CA PHE A 199 -11.37 0.98 3.98
C PHE A 199 -12.43 1.62 3.08
N PRO A 200 -13.20 2.65 3.53
CA PRO A 200 -14.19 3.28 2.65
C PRO A 200 -13.52 3.93 1.44
N ARG A 201 -12.41 4.62 1.66
CA ARG A 201 -11.66 5.32 0.63
C ARG A 201 -11.11 4.38 -0.44
N ASP A 202 -10.42 3.33 0.00
CA ASP A 202 -9.77 2.39 -0.90
C ASP A 202 -10.80 1.49 -1.62
N ALA A 203 -11.96 1.21 -0.99
CA ALA A 203 -13.06 0.49 -1.62
C ALA A 203 -13.77 1.30 -2.72
N ILE A 204 -13.78 2.63 -2.63
CA ILE A 204 -14.32 3.51 -3.69
C ILE A 204 -13.32 3.63 -4.84
N ALA A 205 -12.02 3.71 -4.52
CA ALA A 205 -10.97 3.85 -5.50
C ALA A 205 -10.67 2.56 -6.30
N PHE A 206 -11.09 1.39 -5.78
CA PHE A 206 -10.96 0.09 -6.44
C PHE A 206 -12.04 -0.15 -7.48
#